data_c4fa6e71176d2a85cee1a52cf7d455d0
#
_entry.id   c4fa6e71176d2a85cee1a52cf7d455d0
#
_cell.length_a   1.000
_cell.length_b   1.000
_cell.length_c   1.000
_cell.angle_alpha   90.00
_cell.angle_beta   90.00
_cell.angle_gamma   90.00
#
_symmetry.space_group_name_H-M   'P 1'
#
loop_
_entity.id
_entity.type
_entity.pdbx_description
1 polymer ?
#
loop_
_entity_poly.entity_id
_entity_poly.type
_entity_poly.pdbx_seq_one_letter_code
_entity_poly.pdbx_strand_id
1 'polypeptide(L)'
;MKKNVIVGQSGGPTAVINASLAGVYKTAKDMGADTIYGMRYGIQGLLEKKIVDLGEKIRNDMDVELLKRTPASFLGSCRYKLPEISEDKAIYEKIFAILEELEIMAFFYIGGNDSMDTIKKLSDYSILNGSRIRFMGVPKTMTMI
;
A
#
# COMPACT_ATOMS: atom_id res chain seq x y z
N MET A 1 -19.27 0.45 -9.38
CA MET A 1 -18.04 -0.14 -8.82
C MET A 1 -17.20 0.96 -8.19
N LYS A 2 -16.84 0.80 -6.92
CA LYS A 2 -16.03 1.79 -6.23
C LYS A 2 -14.58 1.73 -6.67
N LYS A 3 -13.94 2.88 -6.75
CA LYS A 3 -12.52 3.02 -7.10
C LYS A 3 -11.70 3.25 -5.84
N ASN A 4 -11.62 2.24 -5.00
CA ASN A 4 -10.84 2.33 -3.77
C ASN A 4 -9.40 1.90 -4.02
N VAL A 5 -8.49 2.55 -3.32
CA VAL A 5 -7.05 2.30 -3.44
C VAL A 5 -6.51 2.01 -2.04
N ILE A 6 -5.54 1.14 -1.95
CA ILE A 6 -4.85 0.89 -0.69
C ILE A 6 -3.34 1.08 -0.90
N VAL A 7 -2.68 1.69 0.07
CA VAL A 7 -1.25 1.91 0.02
C VAL A 7 -0.61 1.48 1.33
N GLY A 8 0.52 0.82 1.22
CA GLY A 8 1.31 0.42 2.37
C GLY A 8 2.77 0.76 2.14
N GLN A 9 3.55 0.59 3.17
CA GLN A 9 4.98 0.82 3.08
C GLN A 9 5.72 -0.18 3.95
N SER A 10 6.93 -0.54 3.51
CA SER A 10 7.81 -1.41 4.27
C SER A 10 9.22 -0.82 4.24
N GLY A 11 10.10 -1.35 5.09
CA GLY A 11 11.44 -0.82 5.25
C GLY A 11 11.53 0.14 6.41
N GLY A 12 12.68 0.80 6.58
CA GLY A 12 12.91 1.71 7.68
C GLY A 12 12.14 3.02 7.57
N PRO A 13 11.88 3.69 8.68
CA PRO A 13 11.21 4.99 8.66
C PRO A 13 12.13 6.04 8.05
N THR A 14 11.67 6.68 6.98
CA THR A 14 12.43 7.76 6.32
C THR A 14 11.46 8.81 5.78
N ALA A 15 11.95 10.04 5.65
CA ALA A 15 11.18 11.11 5.05
C ALA A 15 10.84 10.81 3.58
N VAL A 16 11.70 10.07 2.89
CA VAL A 16 11.47 9.68 1.49
C VAL A 16 10.24 8.79 1.38
N ILE A 17 10.06 7.86 2.32
CA ILE A 17 8.88 6.98 2.32
C ILE A 17 7.61 7.81 2.49
N ASN A 18 7.61 8.77 3.40
CA ASN A 18 6.44 9.63 3.61
C ASN A 18 6.18 10.53 2.41
N ALA A 19 7.22 11.01 1.75
CA ALA A 19 7.07 11.80 0.52
C ALA A 19 6.46 10.96 -0.59
N SER A 20 6.87 9.69 -0.73
CA SER A 20 6.29 8.77 -1.70
C SER A 20 4.83 8.47 -1.36
N LEU A 21 4.51 8.30 -0.09
CA LEU A 21 3.13 8.10 0.36
C LEU A 21 2.25 9.30 0.00
N ALA A 22 2.75 10.51 0.25
CA ALA A 22 2.03 11.73 -0.10
C ALA A 22 1.79 11.82 -1.62
N GLY A 23 2.79 11.45 -2.42
CA GLY A 23 2.66 11.42 -3.87
C GLY A 23 1.61 10.42 -4.36
N VAL A 24 1.61 9.21 -3.81
CA VAL A 24 0.61 8.19 -4.14
C VAL A 24 -0.79 8.67 -3.76
N TYR A 25 -0.94 9.24 -2.58
CA TYR A 25 -2.22 9.76 -2.11
C TYR A 25 -2.77 10.82 -3.06
N LYS A 26 -1.94 11.80 -3.38
CA LYS A 26 -2.34 12.92 -4.23
C LYS A 26 -2.69 12.44 -5.63
N THR A 27 -1.89 11.56 -6.20
CA THR A 27 -2.15 11.00 -7.54
C THR A 27 -3.46 10.21 -7.55
N ALA A 28 -3.68 9.35 -6.57
CA ALA A 28 -4.91 8.57 -6.48
C ALA A 28 -6.14 9.47 -6.36
N LYS A 29 -6.04 10.54 -5.57
CA LYS A 29 -7.13 11.48 -5.39
C LYS A 29 -7.43 12.24 -6.68
N ASP A 30 -6.38 12.66 -7.40
CA ASP A 30 -6.53 13.36 -8.68
C ASP A 30 -7.15 12.44 -9.75
N MET A 31 -6.93 11.15 -9.67
CA MET A 31 -7.51 10.17 -10.58
C MET A 31 -8.94 9.78 -10.20
N GLY A 32 -9.50 10.37 -9.17
CA GLY A 32 -10.88 10.15 -8.77
C GLY A 32 -11.13 8.93 -7.87
N ALA A 33 -10.14 8.51 -7.10
CA ALA A 33 -10.34 7.42 -6.14
C ALA A 33 -11.41 7.79 -5.12
N ASP A 34 -12.31 6.86 -4.84
CA ASP A 34 -13.40 7.08 -3.87
C ASP A 34 -12.89 7.09 -2.44
N THR A 35 -12.11 6.08 -2.06
CA THR A 35 -11.49 5.99 -0.76
C THR A 35 -10.04 5.55 -0.93
N ILE A 36 -9.14 6.17 -0.18
CA ILE A 36 -7.72 5.83 -0.18
C ILE A 36 -7.37 5.32 1.20
N TYR A 37 -7.15 4.01 1.30
CA TYR A 37 -6.80 3.34 2.56
C TYR A 37 -5.29 3.28 2.73
N GLY A 38 -4.84 3.29 3.98
CA GLY A 38 -3.45 3.03 4.31
C GLY A 38 -3.35 1.78 5.17
N MET A 39 -2.40 0.89 4.84
CA MET A 39 -2.09 -0.27 5.67
C MET A 39 -1.10 0.15 6.75
N ARG A 40 -1.44 -0.06 8.00
CA ARG A 40 -0.48 0.15 9.07
C ARG A 40 0.38 -1.11 9.21
N TYR A 41 1.68 -0.91 9.28
CA TYR A 41 2.68 -2.00 9.42
C TYR A 41 2.65 -2.99 8.24
N GLY A 42 2.43 -2.48 7.02
CA GLY A 42 2.55 -3.25 5.79
C GLY A 42 1.60 -4.44 5.70
N ILE A 43 2.07 -5.51 5.07
CA ILE A 43 1.26 -6.73 4.87
C ILE A 43 0.85 -7.37 6.19
N GLN A 44 1.74 -7.35 7.18
CA GLN A 44 1.42 -7.90 8.50
C GLN A 44 0.22 -7.18 9.11
N GLY A 45 0.21 -5.85 9.04
CA GLY A 45 -0.92 -5.06 9.52
C GLY A 45 -2.19 -5.30 8.71
N LEU A 46 -2.06 -5.49 7.40
CA LEU A 46 -3.20 -5.81 6.54
C LEU A 46 -3.87 -7.12 6.99
N LEU A 47 -3.07 -8.15 7.28
CA LEU A 47 -3.58 -9.42 7.77
C LEU A 47 -4.32 -9.28 9.10
N GLU A 48 -3.96 -8.30 9.90
CA GLU A 48 -4.62 -7.99 11.18
C GLU A 48 -5.72 -6.92 11.03
N LYS A 49 -6.00 -6.51 9.79
CA LYS A 49 -6.99 -5.47 9.45
C LYS A 49 -6.69 -4.13 10.09
N LYS A 50 -5.41 -3.80 10.25
CA LYS A 50 -4.96 -2.49 10.75
C LYS A 50 -4.90 -1.51 9.58
N ILE A 51 -6.03 -0.95 9.24
CA ILE A 51 -6.22 -0.11 8.06
C ILE A 51 -6.82 1.23 8.49
N VAL A 52 -6.31 2.31 7.90
CA VAL A 52 -6.82 3.65 8.16
C VAL A 52 -7.32 4.28 6.85
N ASP A 53 -8.29 5.18 6.97
CA ASP A 53 -8.73 5.99 5.83
C ASP A 53 -7.84 7.22 5.76
N LEU A 54 -6.98 7.28 4.75
CA LEU A 54 -6.05 8.39 4.58
C LEU A 54 -6.77 9.72 4.31
N GLY A 55 -7.95 9.66 3.71
CA GLY A 55 -8.76 10.85 3.50
C GLY A 55 -9.19 11.54 4.79
N GLU A 56 -9.33 10.77 5.87
CA GLU A 56 -9.63 11.33 7.18
C GLU A 56 -8.40 11.94 7.85
N LYS A 57 -7.20 11.46 7.50
CA LYS A 57 -5.93 11.92 8.09
C LYS A 57 -5.30 13.05 7.30
N ILE A 58 -5.47 13.04 5.98
CA ILE A 58 -4.89 14.02 5.07
C ILE A 58 -6.03 14.79 4.43
N ARG A 59 -6.38 15.95 4.99
CA ARG A 59 -7.58 16.69 4.61
C ARG A 59 -7.32 17.81 3.61
N ASN A 60 -6.07 18.28 3.50
CA ASN A 60 -5.76 19.40 2.64
C ASN A 60 -4.28 19.38 2.24
N ASP A 61 -3.87 20.33 1.42
CA ASP A 61 -2.49 20.42 0.92
C ASP A 61 -1.48 20.64 2.05
N MET A 62 -1.88 21.33 3.12
CA MET A 62 -1.01 21.53 4.28
C MET A 62 -0.69 20.20 4.95
N ASP A 63 -1.69 19.32 5.10
CA ASP A 63 -1.46 17.98 5.67
C ASP A 63 -0.52 17.16 4.80
N VAL A 64 -0.62 17.28 3.48
CA VAL A 64 0.29 16.62 2.54
C VAL A 64 1.72 17.12 2.74
N GLU A 65 1.91 18.42 2.88
CA GLU A 65 3.23 18.99 3.10
C GLU A 65 3.83 18.57 4.45
N LEU A 66 3.00 18.51 5.49
CA LEU A 66 3.45 18.04 6.80
C LEU A 66 3.88 16.57 6.74
N LEU A 67 3.16 15.75 6.00
CA LEU A 67 3.52 14.35 5.82
C LEU A 67 4.88 14.21 5.16
N LYS A 68 5.15 14.99 4.12
CA LYS A 68 6.44 14.95 3.42
C LYS A 68 7.62 15.31 4.35
N ARG A 69 7.39 16.14 5.34
CA ARG A 69 8.43 16.62 6.26
C ARG A 69 8.57 15.80 7.52
N THR A 70 7.69 14.82 7.73
CA THR A 70 7.75 13.97 8.91
C THR A 70 8.93 13.01 8.78
N PRO A 71 9.84 12.97 9.75
CA PRO A 71 11.03 12.12 9.65
C PRO A 71 10.77 10.63 9.91
N ALA A 72 9.64 10.29 10.49
CA ALA A 72 9.28 8.90 10.78
C ALA A 72 8.22 8.40 9.80
N SER A 73 8.17 7.10 9.57
CA SER A 73 7.20 6.48 8.69
C SER A 73 5.78 6.66 9.25
N PHE A 74 4.91 7.31 8.48
CA PHE A 74 3.53 7.59 8.91
C PHE A 74 2.72 6.31 9.12
N LEU A 75 2.86 5.34 8.23
CA LEU A 75 2.11 4.09 8.30
C LEU A 75 2.83 3.00 9.09
N GLY A 76 4.01 3.30 9.64
CA GLY A 76 4.83 2.31 10.30
C GLY A 76 5.59 1.46 9.30
N SER A 77 6.46 0.59 9.78
CA SER A 77 7.26 -0.27 8.92
C SER A 77 7.01 -1.73 9.25
N CYS A 78 7.38 -2.61 8.29
CA CYS A 78 7.16 -4.03 8.43
C CYS A 78 8.30 -4.77 7.72
N ARG A 79 8.80 -5.81 8.34
CA ARG A 79 9.81 -6.70 7.75
C ARG A 79 9.24 -8.07 7.43
N TYR A 80 7.94 -8.17 7.33
CA TYR A 80 7.27 -9.41 7.01
C TYR A 80 7.60 -9.83 5.57
N LYS A 81 8.07 -11.06 5.44
CA LYS A 81 8.36 -11.63 4.11
C LYS A 81 7.21 -12.54 3.71
N LEU A 82 6.56 -12.21 2.60
CA LEU A 82 5.46 -13.01 2.08
C LEU A 82 5.98 -14.35 1.59
N PRO A 83 5.44 -15.49 2.07
CA PRO A 83 5.85 -16.80 1.57
C PRO A 83 5.46 -17.00 0.11
N GLU A 84 6.09 -17.97 -0.56
CA GLU A 84 5.68 -18.33 -1.91
C GLU A 84 4.26 -18.89 -1.92
N ILE A 85 3.57 -18.77 -3.04
CA ILE A 85 2.20 -19.29 -3.18
C ILE A 85 2.14 -20.77 -2.86
N SER A 86 3.16 -21.51 -3.30
CA SER A 86 3.25 -22.96 -3.05
C SER A 86 3.46 -23.32 -1.58
N GLU A 87 4.01 -22.39 -0.79
CA GLU A 87 4.27 -22.62 0.63
C GLU A 87 3.05 -22.34 1.51
N ASP A 88 2.31 -21.28 1.20
CA ASP A 88 1.15 -20.89 2.01
C ASP A 88 0.11 -20.13 1.18
N LYS A 89 -0.71 -20.88 0.50
CA LYS A 89 -1.79 -20.31 -0.31
C LYS A 89 -2.85 -19.61 0.55
N ALA A 90 -3.06 -20.08 1.77
CA ALA A 90 -4.09 -19.52 2.65
C ALA A 90 -3.83 -18.05 2.99
N ILE A 91 -2.57 -17.64 3.12
CA ILE A 91 -2.22 -16.24 3.34
C ILE A 91 -2.68 -15.37 2.18
N TYR A 92 -2.45 -15.85 0.93
CA TYR A 92 -2.87 -15.11 -0.26
C TYR A 92 -4.39 -14.99 -0.34
N GLU A 93 -5.10 -16.07 -0.02
CA GLU A 93 -6.56 -16.06 0.02
C GLU A 93 -7.09 -15.05 1.03
N LYS A 94 -6.46 -14.97 2.21
CA LYS A 94 -6.83 -14.02 3.25
C LYS A 94 -6.58 -12.58 2.82
N ILE A 95 -5.42 -12.31 2.21
CA ILE A 95 -5.09 -10.97 1.70
C ILE A 95 -6.12 -10.53 0.67
N PHE A 96 -6.41 -11.38 -0.30
CA PHE A 96 -7.35 -11.04 -1.38
C PHE A 96 -8.77 -10.90 -0.87
N ALA A 97 -9.19 -11.71 0.12
CA ALA A 97 -10.50 -11.56 0.74
C ALA A 97 -10.66 -10.19 1.40
N ILE A 98 -9.62 -9.71 2.09
CA ILE A 98 -9.64 -8.37 2.72
C ILE A 98 -9.71 -7.29 1.63
N LEU A 99 -8.93 -7.42 0.57
CA LEU A 99 -8.93 -6.45 -0.53
C LEU A 99 -10.29 -6.39 -1.23
N GLU A 100 -10.93 -7.53 -1.43
CA GLU A 100 -12.26 -7.59 -2.03
C GLU A 100 -13.32 -6.99 -1.11
N GLU A 101 -13.22 -7.24 0.20
CA GLU A 101 -14.11 -6.66 1.20
C GLU A 101 -14.06 -5.13 1.17
N LEU A 102 -12.87 -4.57 0.96
CA LEU A 102 -12.66 -3.12 0.86
C LEU A 102 -12.91 -2.58 -0.55
N GLU A 103 -13.25 -3.43 -1.49
CA GLU A 103 -13.47 -3.05 -2.90
C GLU A 103 -12.25 -2.35 -3.51
N ILE A 104 -11.07 -2.89 -3.27
CA ILE A 104 -9.81 -2.32 -3.74
C ILE A 104 -9.62 -2.56 -5.24
N MET A 105 -9.30 -1.49 -5.96
CA MET A 105 -9.00 -1.53 -7.38
C MET A 105 -7.50 -1.54 -7.63
N ALA A 106 -6.74 -0.83 -6.80
CA ALA A 106 -5.29 -0.72 -6.94
C ALA A 106 -4.60 -0.80 -5.59
N PHE A 107 -3.46 -1.48 -5.58
CA PHE A 107 -2.65 -1.73 -4.39
C PHE A 107 -1.24 -1.17 -4.64
N PHE A 108 -0.83 -0.22 -3.82
CA PHE A 108 0.50 0.39 -3.91
C PHE A 108 1.33 -0.03 -2.71
N TYR A 109 2.58 -0.40 -2.94
CA TYR A 109 3.48 -0.76 -1.85
C TYR A 109 4.81 -0.03 -2.01
N ILE A 110 5.15 0.78 -1.01
CA ILE A 110 6.34 1.62 -1.02
C ILE A 110 7.44 0.94 -0.24
N GLY A 111 8.62 0.81 -0.81
CA GLY A 111 9.74 0.21 -0.10
C GLY A 111 10.90 -0.16 -1.00
N GLY A 112 11.77 -1.03 -0.48
CA GLY A 112 12.94 -1.51 -1.19
C GLY A 112 12.69 -2.82 -1.94
N ASN A 113 13.75 -3.61 -2.10
CA ASN A 113 13.70 -4.86 -2.86
C ASN A 113 12.68 -5.87 -2.34
N ASP A 114 12.57 -5.99 -1.01
CA ASP A 114 11.61 -6.93 -0.41
C ASP A 114 10.17 -6.52 -0.73
N SER A 115 9.89 -5.22 -0.80
CA SER A 115 8.57 -4.72 -1.16
C SER A 115 8.25 -5.02 -2.62
N MET A 116 9.24 -4.88 -3.50
CA MET A 116 9.04 -5.20 -4.91
C MET A 116 8.81 -6.69 -5.11
N ASP A 117 9.48 -7.54 -4.35
CA ASP A 117 9.26 -8.98 -4.36
C ASP A 117 7.84 -9.33 -3.91
N THR A 118 7.37 -8.69 -2.85
CA THR A 118 6.00 -8.86 -2.35
C THR A 118 4.98 -8.49 -3.42
N ILE A 119 5.18 -7.36 -4.10
CA ILE A 119 4.30 -6.90 -5.17
C ILE A 119 4.27 -7.90 -6.31
N LYS A 120 5.42 -8.43 -6.69
CA LYS A 120 5.50 -9.43 -7.76
C LYS A 120 4.70 -10.67 -7.40
N LYS A 121 4.86 -11.18 -6.19
CA LYS A 121 4.12 -12.36 -5.72
C LYS A 121 2.62 -12.14 -5.73
N LEU A 122 2.18 -10.99 -5.23
CA LEU A 122 0.75 -10.65 -5.20
C LEU A 122 0.19 -10.46 -6.62
N SER A 123 0.95 -9.84 -7.50
CA SER A 123 0.55 -9.65 -8.89
C SER A 123 0.42 -10.99 -9.61
N ASP A 124 1.36 -11.90 -9.41
CA ASP A 124 1.31 -13.24 -10.00
C ASP A 124 0.08 -14.01 -9.52
N TYR A 125 -0.22 -13.95 -8.22
CA TYR A 125 -1.41 -14.58 -7.68
C TYR A 125 -2.69 -13.97 -8.26
N SER A 126 -2.71 -12.65 -8.42
CA SER A 126 -3.85 -11.94 -9.00
C SER A 126 -4.14 -12.43 -10.42
N ILE A 127 -3.10 -12.58 -11.22
CA ILE A 127 -3.22 -13.07 -12.60
C ILE A 127 -3.76 -14.50 -12.61
N LEU A 128 -3.22 -15.36 -11.75
CA LEU A 128 -3.64 -16.76 -11.67
C LEU A 128 -5.12 -16.91 -11.29
N ASN A 129 -5.64 -16.00 -10.48
CA ASN A 129 -7.02 -16.07 -9.99
C ASN A 129 -7.99 -15.15 -10.75
N GLY A 130 -7.54 -14.49 -11.79
CA GLY A 130 -8.37 -13.59 -12.57
C GLY A 130 -8.84 -12.35 -11.82
N SER A 131 -8.11 -11.93 -10.81
CA SER A 131 -8.43 -10.72 -10.06
C SER A 131 -8.18 -9.48 -10.91
N ARG A 132 -9.00 -8.46 -10.71
CA ARG A 132 -8.86 -7.17 -11.41
C ARG A 132 -8.02 -6.17 -10.65
N ILE A 133 -7.55 -6.52 -9.46
CA ILE A 133 -6.75 -5.63 -8.63
C ILE A 133 -5.37 -5.44 -9.27
N ARG A 134 -4.95 -4.20 -9.40
CA ARG A 134 -3.62 -3.85 -9.92
C ARG A 134 -2.66 -3.65 -8.77
N PHE A 135 -1.48 -4.25 -8.88
CA PHE A 135 -0.44 -4.17 -7.87
C PHE A 135 0.72 -3.37 -8.43
N MET A 136 1.12 -2.31 -7.72
CA MET A 136 2.21 -1.44 -8.13
C MET A 136 3.17 -1.21 -7.00
N GLY A 137 4.46 -1.46 -7.26
CA GLY A 137 5.53 -1.16 -6.32
C GLY A 137 6.05 0.25 -6.54
N VAL A 138 6.31 0.96 -5.45
CA VAL A 138 6.90 2.30 -5.49
C VAL A 138 8.24 2.22 -4.76
N PRO A 139 9.37 2.22 -5.49
CA PRO A 139 10.68 2.16 -4.86
C PRO A 139 10.92 3.36 -3.95
N LYS A 140 11.42 3.10 -2.75
CA LYS A 140 11.69 4.18 -1.78
C LYS A 140 12.78 5.15 -2.21
N THR A 141 13.59 4.75 -3.19
CA THR A 141 14.63 5.60 -3.75
C THR A 141 14.12 6.55 -4.83
N MET A 142 12.85 6.39 -5.23
CA MET A 142 12.24 7.28 -6.19
C MET A 142 11.96 8.63 -5.55
N THR A 143 12.56 9.67 -6.12
CA THR A 143 12.21 11.03 -5.73
C THR A 143 11.01 11.45 -6.56
N MET A 144 9.89 11.59 -5.91
CA MET A 144 8.69 12.15 -6.54
C MET A 144 8.81 13.66 -6.53
N ILE A 145 9.18 14.19 -7.64
CA ILE A 145 9.30 15.64 -7.80
C ILE A 145 7.94 16.23 -8.17
#